data_1b1289f75a58a9ca1d8164a017062d61
#
_entry.id   1b1289f75a58a9ca1d8164a017062d61
#
_cell.length_a   1.000
_cell.length_b   1.000
_cell.length_c   1.000
_cell.angle_alpha   90.00
_cell.angle_beta   90.00
_cell.angle_gamma   90.00
#
_symmetry.space_group_name_H-M   'P 1'
#
loop_
_entity.id
_entity.type
_entity.pdbx_description
1 polymer ?
#
loop_
_entity_poly.entity_id
_entity_poly.type
_entity_poly.pdbx_seq_one_letter_code
_entity_poly.pdbx_strand_id
1 'polypeptide(L)'
;MQWRKHPTERQTMAVNYGPNRYDVVGSFLRPAKLKEAREDFSAGAIDAAALKAVEDECITDLIAKEKKAGLRFITDGEFRRATWHLDFMWAFEGIGHSATEDGLPFHDEAAKIDDTYLTGKISLAGEHPFVEHFRFVQSFEDENTTAKLTIPAPAQFIEQFIMPMNRKATDAAYGNDALLEDDIVAAYLAFIEQVHAAGCRNLQFDDCSWGCLVDPKAELFFGTDQAGLAR
;
A
#
# COMPACT_ATOMS: atom_id res chain seq x y z
N MET A 1 8.47 26.22 -15.68
CA MET A 1 9.08 25.77 -14.40
C MET A 1 10.37 25.04 -14.75
N GLN A 2 11.54 25.60 -14.41
CA GLN A 2 12.86 25.04 -14.78
C GLN A 2 13.33 24.15 -13.63
N TRP A 3 13.47 22.85 -13.89
CA TRP A 3 14.07 21.92 -12.97
C TRP A 3 15.57 22.19 -12.84
N ARG A 4 16.03 22.59 -11.65
CA ARG A 4 17.47 22.76 -11.38
C ARG A 4 18.11 21.40 -11.24
N LYS A 5 19.12 21.13 -12.08
CA LYS A 5 20.00 19.96 -11.97
C LYS A 5 20.86 20.12 -10.72
N HIS A 6 20.75 19.23 -9.75
CA HIS A 6 21.73 19.05 -8.70
C HIS A 6 22.74 17.98 -9.13
N PRO A 7 24.05 18.25 -9.07
CA PRO A 7 25.06 17.28 -9.38
C PRO A 7 25.46 16.50 -8.13
N THR A 8 25.06 15.27 -8.04
CA THR A 8 25.80 14.24 -7.32
C THR A 8 25.94 13.05 -8.27
N GLU A 9 27.07 13.05 -8.96
CA GLU A 9 27.52 11.91 -9.75
C GLU A 9 27.80 10.72 -8.84
N ARG A 10 26.77 9.89 -8.55
CA ARG A 10 26.99 8.46 -8.53
C ARG A 10 26.91 8.02 -9.98
N GLN A 11 28.01 7.49 -10.50
CA GLN A 11 27.96 6.70 -11.73
C GLN A 11 26.99 5.53 -11.47
N THR A 12 25.71 5.77 -11.74
CA THR A 12 24.75 4.70 -11.91
C THR A 12 25.18 3.97 -13.17
N MET A 13 25.78 2.81 -13.01
CA MET A 13 25.84 1.86 -14.12
C MET A 13 24.41 1.78 -14.66
N ALA A 14 24.24 2.08 -15.94
CA ALA A 14 22.95 1.97 -16.60
C ALA A 14 22.54 0.50 -16.54
N VAL A 15 21.71 0.17 -15.56
CA VAL A 15 21.08 -1.15 -15.50
C VAL A 15 20.24 -1.24 -16.75
N ASN A 16 20.61 -2.13 -17.66
CA ASN A 16 19.87 -2.34 -18.88
C ASN A 16 18.57 -3.06 -18.51
N TYR A 17 17.54 -2.27 -18.22
CA TYR A 17 16.18 -2.75 -18.01
C TYR A 17 15.62 -3.25 -19.35
N GLY A 18 16.11 -4.40 -19.83
CA GLY A 18 15.41 -5.12 -20.89
C GLY A 18 13.97 -5.38 -20.48
N PRO A 19 13.04 -5.63 -21.41
CA PRO A 19 11.64 -5.81 -21.06
C PRO A 19 11.51 -6.93 -20.02
N ASN A 20 11.00 -6.60 -18.84
CA ASN A 20 10.65 -7.61 -17.85
C ASN A 20 9.51 -8.45 -18.42
N ARG A 21 9.77 -9.73 -18.64
CA ARG A 21 8.76 -10.66 -19.18
C ARG A 21 7.86 -11.24 -18.07
N TYR A 22 8.26 -11.08 -16.83
CA TYR A 22 7.55 -11.51 -15.63
C TYR A 22 7.92 -10.62 -14.46
N ASP A 23 6.96 -10.39 -13.59
CA ASP A 23 7.08 -9.54 -12.41
C ASP A 23 6.13 -10.07 -11.32
N VAL A 24 6.37 -9.65 -10.09
CA VAL A 24 5.47 -9.87 -8.95
C VAL A 24 4.55 -8.67 -8.86
N VAL A 25 3.23 -8.91 -8.86
CA VAL A 25 2.25 -7.83 -8.79
C VAL A 25 1.94 -7.45 -7.35
N GLY A 26 1.68 -8.40 -6.46
CA GLY A 26 1.22 -8.14 -5.10
C GLY A 26 1.72 -9.16 -4.08
N SER A 27 0.87 -9.49 -3.12
CA SER A 27 1.20 -10.33 -1.97
C SER A 27 1.63 -11.75 -2.34
N PHE A 28 2.69 -12.22 -1.69
CA PHE A 28 2.99 -13.65 -1.61
C PHE A 28 2.18 -14.32 -0.49
N LEU A 29 2.04 -15.65 -0.58
CA LEU A 29 1.47 -16.46 0.50
C LEU A 29 2.37 -16.39 1.74
N ARG A 30 1.80 -15.93 2.83
CA ARG A 30 2.52 -15.78 4.10
C ARG A 30 2.90 -17.14 4.67
N PRO A 31 4.18 -17.36 5.07
CA PRO A 31 4.61 -18.59 5.76
C PRO A 31 3.83 -18.82 7.06
N ALA A 32 3.69 -20.09 7.47
CA ALA A 32 3.03 -20.45 8.73
C ALA A 32 3.64 -19.72 9.92
N LYS A 33 4.97 -19.68 10.00
CA LYS A 33 5.72 -18.95 11.04
C LYS A 33 5.28 -17.48 11.18
N LEU A 34 5.05 -16.78 10.06
CA LEU A 34 4.60 -15.38 10.06
C LEU A 34 3.16 -15.25 10.55
N LYS A 35 2.29 -16.18 10.16
CA LYS A 35 0.89 -16.20 10.63
C LYS A 35 0.82 -16.42 12.14
N GLU A 36 1.55 -17.42 12.65
CA GLU A 36 1.66 -17.69 14.07
C GLU A 36 2.18 -16.49 14.86
N ALA A 37 3.26 -15.84 14.39
CA ALA A 37 3.79 -14.64 15.04
C ALA A 37 2.78 -13.46 15.06
N ARG A 38 1.94 -13.30 14.05
CA ARG A 38 0.87 -12.29 14.02
C ARG A 38 -0.25 -12.62 15.01
N GLU A 39 -0.62 -13.89 15.13
CA GLU A 39 -1.58 -14.36 16.13
C GLU A 39 -1.04 -14.13 17.55
N ASP A 40 0.22 -14.47 17.82
CA ASP A 40 0.90 -14.24 19.10
C ASP A 40 0.99 -12.74 19.44
N PHE A 41 1.29 -11.90 18.47
CA PHE A 41 1.29 -10.45 18.65
C PHE A 41 -0.10 -9.91 18.96
N SER A 42 -1.11 -10.35 18.23
CA SER A 42 -2.51 -9.96 18.45
C SER A 42 -3.01 -10.42 19.84
N ALA A 43 -2.54 -11.56 20.32
CA ALA A 43 -2.83 -12.07 21.66
C ALA A 43 -1.99 -11.40 22.78
N GLY A 44 -1.03 -10.53 22.42
CA GLY A 44 -0.10 -9.90 23.37
C GLY A 44 0.98 -10.85 23.92
N ALA A 45 1.18 -12.00 23.29
CA ALA A 45 2.20 -12.99 23.68
C ALA A 45 3.61 -12.57 23.27
N ILE A 46 3.74 -11.78 22.20
CA ILE A 46 5.00 -11.18 21.76
C ILE A 46 4.83 -9.67 21.54
N ASP A 47 5.92 -8.93 21.59
CA ASP A 47 5.93 -7.49 21.31
C ASP A 47 6.18 -7.18 19.81
N ALA A 48 6.09 -5.92 19.45
CA ALA A 48 6.29 -5.45 18.07
C ALA A 48 7.72 -5.73 17.56
N ALA A 49 8.72 -5.72 18.43
CA ALA A 49 10.11 -5.99 18.04
C ALA A 49 10.28 -7.47 17.68
N ALA A 50 9.65 -8.37 18.43
CA ALA A 50 9.66 -9.81 18.15
C ALA A 50 8.91 -10.13 16.85
N LEU A 51 7.73 -9.51 16.61
CA LEU A 51 7.02 -9.64 15.35
C LEU A 51 7.87 -9.15 14.18
N LYS A 52 8.46 -7.95 14.29
CA LYS A 52 9.34 -7.40 13.26
C LYS A 52 10.51 -8.32 12.93
N ALA A 53 11.11 -8.97 13.93
CA ALA A 53 12.21 -9.92 13.68
C ALA A 53 11.75 -11.14 12.85
N VAL A 54 10.54 -11.65 13.08
CA VAL A 54 9.97 -12.74 12.29
C VAL A 54 9.63 -12.27 10.87
N GLU A 55 9.09 -11.06 10.72
CA GLU A 55 8.84 -10.45 9.41
C GLU A 55 10.12 -10.29 8.62
N ASP A 56 11.18 -9.73 9.23
CA ASP A 56 12.49 -9.53 8.61
C ASP A 56 13.09 -10.87 8.12
N GLU A 57 13.00 -11.91 8.93
CA GLU A 57 13.45 -13.26 8.55
C GLU A 57 12.65 -13.82 7.36
N CYS A 58 11.32 -13.74 7.42
CA CYS A 58 10.47 -14.25 6.36
C CYS A 58 10.65 -13.49 5.05
N ILE A 59 10.85 -12.16 5.10
CA ILE A 59 11.12 -11.34 3.92
C ILE A 59 12.51 -11.66 3.35
N THR A 60 13.51 -11.85 4.19
CA THR A 60 14.85 -12.27 3.75
C THR A 60 14.81 -13.58 2.97
N ASP A 61 14.08 -14.57 3.49
CA ASP A 61 13.89 -15.86 2.83
C ASP A 61 13.13 -15.72 1.50
N LEU A 62 12.12 -14.84 1.45
CA LEU A 62 11.37 -14.55 0.23
C LEU A 62 12.29 -13.95 -0.83
N ILE A 63 13.03 -12.89 -0.49
CA ILE A 63 13.94 -12.21 -1.41
C ILE A 63 15.00 -13.18 -1.96
N ALA A 64 15.52 -14.08 -1.13
CA ALA A 64 16.44 -15.11 -1.60
C ALA A 64 15.79 -16.04 -2.65
N LYS A 65 14.50 -16.36 -2.50
CA LYS A 65 13.74 -17.15 -3.47
C LYS A 65 13.43 -16.36 -4.75
N GLU A 66 13.07 -15.08 -4.64
CA GLU A 66 12.85 -14.18 -5.76
C GLU A 66 14.11 -14.08 -6.64
N LYS A 67 15.26 -13.83 -6.03
CA LYS A 67 16.57 -13.80 -6.71
C LYS A 67 16.90 -15.14 -7.36
N LYS A 68 16.70 -16.24 -6.65
CA LYS A 68 16.92 -17.59 -7.19
C LYS A 68 16.02 -17.91 -8.38
N ALA A 69 14.79 -17.38 -8.38
CA ALA A 69 13.85 -17.49 -9.49
C ALA A 69 14.22 -16.61 -10.69
N GLY A 70 15.19 -15.71 -10.53
CA GLY A 70 15.65 -14.80 -11.59
C GLY A 70 14.80 -13.53 -11.71
N LEU A 71 14.03 -13.17 -10.69
CA LEU A 71 13.30 -11.91 -10.66
C LEU A 71 14.30 -10.74 -10.58
N ARG A 72 14.06 -9.72 -11.38
CA ARG A 72 14.86 -8.49 -11.38
C ARG A 72 14.34 -7.47 -10.36
N PHE A 73 13.03 -7.44 -10.16
CA PHE A 73 12.42 -6.68 -9.08
C PHE A 73 12.16 -7.60 -7.91
N ILE A 74 12.70 -7.20 -6.75
CA ILE A 74 12.50 -7.89 -5.48
C ILE A 74 11.55 -7.06 -4.60
N THR A 75 10.71 -7.73 -3.83
CA THR A 75 9.69 -7.11 -2.97
C THR A 75 9.73 -7.71 -1.57
N ASP A 76 9.04 -7.08 -0.62
CA ASP A 76 8.79 -7.66 0.71
C ASP A 76 7.63 -8.68 0.71
N GLY A 77 7.00 -8.92 -0.46
CA GLY A 77 5.83 -9.80 -0.58
C GLY A 77 4.62 -9.31 0.20
N GLU A 78 4.64 -8.06 0.65
CA GLU A 78 3.63 -7.45 1.53
C GLU A 78 3.49 -8.18 2.88
N PHE A 79 4.57 -8.81 3.32
CA PHE A 79 4.56 -9.64 4.54
C PHE A 79 4.34 -8.83 5.81
N ARG A 80 4.57 -7.51 5.81
CA ARG A 80 4.29 -6.64 6.95
C ARG A 80 2.85 -6.15 7.01
N ARG A 81 2.07 -6.35 5.95
CA ARG A 81 0.70 -5.83 5.83
C ARG A 81 -0.33 -6.87 6.30
N ALA A 82 -1.34 -6.41 7.01
CA ALA A 82 -2.56 -7.19 7.26
C ALA A 82 -3.42 -7.21 5.99
N THR A 83 -3.61 -6.04 5.38
CA THR A 83 -4.28 -5.85 4.09
C THR A 83 -3.37 -5.09 3.12
N TRP A 84 -3.49 -5.36 1.84
CA TRP A 84 -2.59 -4.79 0.83
C TRP A 84 -2.70 -3.27 0.71
N HIS A 85 -3.86 -2.67 1.03
CA HIS A 85 -4.17 -1.25 0.84
C HIS A 85 -4.39 -0.48 2.14
N LEU A 86 -5.13 -1.03 3.12
CA LEU A 86 -5.51 -0.29 4.31
C LEU A 86 -4.32 0.05 5.21
N ASP A 87 -3.35 -0.86 5.35
CA ASP A 87 -2.13 -0.61 6.13
C ASP A 87 -1.36 0.63 5.63
N PHE A 88 -1.41 0.90 4.32
CA PHE A 88 -0.85 2.12 3.76
C PHE A 88 -1.68 3.34 4.16
N MET A 89 -3.01 3.25 4.12
CA MET A 89 -3.91 4.34 4.47
C MET A 89 -3.79 4.73 5.94
N TRP A 90 -3.69 3.76 6.84
CA TRP A 90 -3.66 3.99 8.30
C TRP A 90 -2.44 4.78 8.77
N ALA A 91 -1.41 4.91 7.96
CA ALA A 91 -0.22 5.70 8.28
C ALA A 91 -0.39 7.21 8.03
N PHE A 92 -1.52 7.63 7.48
CA PHE A 92 -1.83 9.05 7.30
C PHE A 92 -2.67 9.58 8.46
N GLU A 93 -2.41 10.82 8.86
CA GLU A 93 -3.27 11.54 9.80
C GLU A 93 -4.68 11.68 9.21
N GLY A 94 -5.66 11.76 10.09
CA GLY A 94 -7.06 11.93 9.70
C GLY A 94 -7.75 10.65 9.26
N ILE A 95 -7.08 9.51 9.30
CA ILE A 95 -7.63 8.18 9.02
C ILE A 95 -7.64 7.36 10.31
N GLY A 96 -8.80 6.80 10.63
CA GLY A 96 -8.99 5.88 11.73
C GLY A 96 -9.44 4.51 11.26
N HIS A 97 -9.24 3.50 12.08
CA HIS A 97 -9.76 2.17 11.84
C HIS A 97 -10.21 1.50 13.14
N SER A 98 -11.10 0.53 13.02
CA SER A 98 -11.57 -0.28 14.13
C SER A 98 -11.91 -1.68 13.66
N ALA A 99 -11.73 -2.67 14.55
CA ALA A 99 -12.08 -4.04 14.22
C ALA A 99 -13.56 -4.16 13.87
N THR A 100 -13.86 -4.86 12.77
CA THR A 100 -15.23 -5.18 12.39
C THR A 100 -15.61 -6.59 12.83
N GLU A 101 -16.88 -6.76 13.26
CA GLU A 101 -17.42 -8.07 13.62
C GLU A 101 -17.89 -8.84 12.38
N ASP A 102 -18.40 -8.15 11.37
CA ASP A 102 -19.15 -8.75 10.26
C ASP A 102 -18.28 -9.14 9.05
N GLY A 103 -17.09 -8.55 8.87
CA GLY A 103 -16.22 -8.79 7.73
C GLY A 103 -16.87 -8.45 6.38
N LEU A 104 -16.05 -8.25 5.35
CA LEU A 104 -16.54 -8.10 3.99
C LEU A 104 -16.80 -9.50 3.37
N PRO A 105 -17.98 -9.76 2.78
CA PRO A 105 -18.25 -11.02 2.12
C PRO A 105 -17.36 -11.17 0.87
N PHE A 106 -16.54 -12.22 0.85
CA PHE A 106 -15.70 -12.56 -0.28
C PHE A 106 -16.03 -14.00 -0.71
N HIS A 107 -16.79 -14.16 -1.79
CA HIS A 107 -17.33 -15.45 -2.23
C HIS A 107 -18.10 -16.15 -1.09
N ASP A 108 -17.56 -17.25 -0.56
CA ASP A 108 -18.16 -18.07 0.50
C ASP A 108 -17.54 -17.82 1.88
N GLU A 109 -16.58 -16.87 1.99
CA GLU A 109 -15.89 -16.53 3.24
C GLU A 109 -16.00 -15.03 3.56
N ALA A 110 -16.07 -14.68 4.84
CA ALA A 110 -16.00 -13.29 5.28
C ALA A 110 -14.55 -12.93 5.58
N ALA A 111 -13.98 -12.02 4.80
CA ALA A 111 -12.68 -11.42 5.13
C ALA A 111 -12.88 -10.42 6.28
N LYS A 112 -12.34 -10.71 7.46
CA LYS A 112 -12.31 -9.77 8.57
C LYS A 112 -11.29 -8.68 8.27
N ILE A 113 -11.78 -7.57 7.76
CA ILE A 113 -11.01 -6.38 7.46
C ILE A 113 -11.52 -5.27 8.37
N ASP A 114 -10.60 -4.52 8.99
CA ASP A 114 -10.97 -3.40 9.85
C ASP A 114 -11.77 -2.35 9.07
N ASP A 115 -12.82 -1.83 9.72
CA ASP A 115 -13.51 -0.65 9.22
C ASP A 115 -12.54 0.52 9.19
N THR A 116 -12.44 1.18 8.05
CA THR A 116 -11.54 2.31 7.83
C THR A 116 -12.34 3.54 7.45
N TYR A 117 -12.17 4.62 8.19
CA TYR A 117 -12.99 5.85 8.09
C TYR A 117 -12.17 7.10 8.36
N LEU A 118 -12.69 8.26 7.96
CA LEU A 118 -12.07 9.54 8.27
C LEU A 118 -12.40 10.01 9.70
N THR A 119 -11.37 10.47 10.40
CA THR A 119 -11.44 11.15 11.69
C THR A 119 -11.12 12.64 11.57
N GLY A 120 -10.60 13.06 10.42
CA GLY A 120 -10.22 14.43 10.12
C GLY A 120 -9.71 14.54 8.67
N LYS A 121 -9.00 15.62 8.37
CA LYS A 121 -8.38 15.82 7.07
C LYS A 121 -7.14 14.96 6.92
N ILE A 122 -6.95 14.41 5.73
CA ILE A 122 -5.80 13.55 5.40
C ILE A 122 -4.55 14.41 5.29
N SER A 123 -3.49 13.99 5.97
CA SER A 123 -2.16 14.57 5.81
C SER A 123 -1.07 13.56 6.17
N LEU A 124 0.16 13.81 5.75
CA LEU A 124 1.30 12.99 6.14
C LEU A 124 2.16 13.74 7.17
N ALA A 125 2.12 13.28 8.41
CA ALA A 125 2.96 13.79 9.49
C ALA A 125 4.11 12.83 9.75
N GLY A 126 5.35 13.29 9.55
CA GLY A 126 6.53 12.46 9.74
C GLY A 126 6.85 11.54 8.57
N GLU A 127 7.68 10.52 8.83
CA GLU A 127 8.06 9.55 7.82
C GLU A 127 7.03 8.40 7.77
N HIS A 128 6.54 8.12 6.57
CA HIS A 128 5.61 7.01 6.38
C HIS A 128 6.31 5.66 6.60
N PRO A 129 5.71 4.69 7.35
CA PRO A 129 6.35 3.40 7.66
C PRO A 129 6.83 2.61 6.44
N PHE A 130 6.16 2.74 5.30
CA PHE A 130 6.56 2.06 4.07
C PHE A 130 7.91 2.53 3.51
N VAL A 131 8.43 3.68 3.96
CA VAL A 131 9.78 4.13 3.62
C VAL A 131 10.82 3.21 4.29
N GLU A 132 10.61 2.84 5.56
CA GLU A 132 11.46 1.85 6.24
C GLU A 132 11.33 0.46 5.60
N HIS A 133 10.11 0.03 5.25
CA HIS A 133 9.89 -1.23 4.55
C HIS A 133 10.66 -1.27 3.22
N PHE A 134 10.62 -0.19 2.44
CA PHE A 134 11.39 -0.06 1.21
C PHE A 134 12.90 -0.14 1.47
N ARG A 135 13.44 0.61 2.46
CA ARG A 135 14.87 0.57 2.80
C ARG A 135 15.33 -0.83 3.17
N PHE A 136 14.49 -1.60 3.86
CA PHE A 136 14.81 -2.98 4.18
C PHE A 136 14.99 -3.83 2.92
N VAL A 137 14.06 -3.79 1.98
CA VAL A 137 14.17 -4.50 0.69
C VAL A 137 15.36 -3.98 -0.12
N GLN A 138 15.58 -2.66 -0.15
CA GLN A 138 16.68 -2.01 -0.84
C GLN A 138 18.05 -2.52 -0.36
N SER A 139 18.18 -2.89 0.91
CA SER A 139 19.43 -3.41 1.46
C SER A 139 19.87 -4.75 0.81
N PHE A 140 18.97 -5.40 0.09
CA PHE A 140 19.25 -6.63 -0.67
C PHE A 140 19.52 -6.40 -2.16
N GLU A 141 19.51 -5.16 -2.65
CA GLU A 141 19.84 -4.87 -4.05
C GLU A 141 21.26 -5.32 -4.41
N ASP A 142 21.41 -5.75 -5.64
CA ASP A 142 22.71 -6.10 -6.23
C ASP A 142 22.74 -5.70 -7.73
N GLU A 143 23.78 -6.13 -8.45
CA GLU A 143 23.95 -5.82 -9.87
C GLU A 143 22.81 -6.33 -10.77
N ASN A 144 22.04 -7.32 -10.32
CA ASN A 144 20.99 -7.99 -11.09
C ASN A 144 19.57 -7.68 -10.58
N THR A 145 19.44 -7.14 -9.38
CA THR A 145 18.14 -6.98 -8.72
C THR A 145 17.96 -5.58 -8.13
N THR A 146 16.74 -5.07 -8.22
CA THR A 146 16.36 -3.75 -7.74
C THR A 146 15.06 -3.86 -6.91
N ALA A 147 15.00 -3.13 -5.81
CA ALA A 147 13.81 -3.08 -4.97
C ALA A 147 12.64 -2.39 -5.67
N LYS A 148 11.46 -2.98 -5.52
CA LYS A 148 10.18 -2.43 -5.93
C LYS A 148 9.28 -2.30 -4.70
N LEU A 149 8.58 -1.18 -4.60
CA LEU A 149 7.54 -0.96 -3.60
C LEU A 149 6.17 -0.93 -4.28
N THR A 150 5.21 -1.65 -3.72
CA THR A 150 3.80 -1.61 -4.14
C THR A 150 2.98 -0.81 -3.13
N ILE A 151 2.09 0.03 -3.61
CA ILE A 151 1.15 0.81 -2.80
C ILE A 151 -0.22 0.85 -3.48
N PRO A 152 -1.32 1.06 -2.76
CA PRO A 152 -2.61 1.29 -3.40
C PRO A 152 -2.56 2.57 -4.25
N ALA A 153 -3.33 2.59 -5.33
CA ALA A 153 -3.52 3.81 -6.13
C ALA A 153 -4.37 4.85 -5.37
N PRO A 154 -4.26 6.16 -5.69
CA PRO A 154 -5.10 7.19 -5.08
C PRO A 154 -6.60 6.90 -5.21
N ALA A 155 -7.05 6.27 -6.30
CA ALA A 155 -8.44 5.88 -6.50
C ALA A 155 -8.97 4.95 -5.40
N GLN A 156 -8.11 4.13 -4.78
CA GLN A 156 -8.50 3.28 -3.65
C GLN A 156 -8.88 4.10 -2.40
N PHE A 157 -8.24 5.26 -2.19
CA PHE A 157 -8.63 6.18 -1.12
C PHE A 157 -9.99 6.82 -1.40
N ILE A 158 -10.20 7.28 -2.65
CA ILE A 158 -11.50 7.83 -3.05
C ILE A 158 -12.57 6.77 -2.83
N GLU A 159 -12.40 5.56 -3.40
CA GLU A 159 -13.35 4.46 -3.24
C GLU A 159 -13.66 4.20 -1.76
N GLN A 160 -12.64 4.04 -0.91
CA GLN A 160 -12.79 3.76 0.52
C GLN A 160 -13.65 4.81 1.23
N PHE A 161 -13.40 6.09 0.98
CA PHE A 161 -14.04 7.17 1.74
C PHE A 161 -15.36 7.67 1.16
N ILE A 162 -15.65 7.39 -0.12
CA ILE A 162 -16.97 7.69 -0.69
C ILE A 162 -17.99 6.56 -0.53
N MET A 163 -17.56 5.36 -0.07
CA MET A 163 -18.47 4.25 0.22
C MET A 163 -19.63 4.70 1.13
N PRO A 164 -20.87 4.20 0.92
CA PRO A 164 -22.05 4.62 1.68
C PRO A 164 -21.86 4.56 3.20
N MET A 165 -21.17 3.55 3.73
CA MET A 165 -20.90 3.41 5.15
C MET A 165 -19.96 4.50 5.69
N ASN A 166 -19.07 5.05 4.86
CA ASN A 166 -18.10 6.07 5.24
C ASN A 166 -18.55 7.50 4.93
N ARG A 167 -19.57 7.68 4.08
CA ARG A 167 -20.01 8.99 3.59
C ARG A 167 -20.25 10.02 4.71
N LYS A 168 -20.87 9.60 5.80
CA LYS A 168 -21.14 10.48 6.94
C LYS A 168 -19.85 11.02 7.59
N ALA A 169 -18.85 10.17 7.75
CA ALA A 169 -17.56 10.58 8.33
C ALA A 169 -16.80 11.48 7.35
N THR A 170 -16.85 11.17 6.06
CA THR A 170 -16.25 11.96 5.01
C THR A 170 -16.86 13.34 4.90
N ASP A 171 -18.19 13.46 4.91
CA ASP A 171 -18.89 14.76 4.89
C ASP A 171 -18.60 15.61 6.14
N ALA A 172 -18.33 14.96 7.28
CA ALA A 172 -17.95 15.67 8.50
C ALA A 172 -16.51 16.22 8.44
N ALA A 173 -15.61 15.53 7.76
CA ALA A 173 -14.21 15.94 7.60
C ALA A 173 -14.02 16.93 6.44
N TYR A 174 -14.79 16.75 5.36
CA TYR A 174 -14.67 17.53 4.11
C TYR A 174 -16.02 18.12 3.68
N GLY A 175 -16.00 19.40 3.32
CA GLY A 175 -17.20 20.08 2.82
C GLY A 175 -17.61 19.68 1.40
N ASN A 176 -16.70 19.05 0.65
CA ASN A 176 -16.95 18.49 -0.68
C ASN A 176 -15.81 17.53 -1.07
N ASP A 177 -16.06 16.68 -2.08
CA ASP A 177 -15.13 15.65 -2.50
C ASP A 177 -13.86 16.20 -3.16
N ALA A 178 -13.91 17.36 -3.81
CA ALA A 178 -12.72 17.97 -4.40
C ALA A 178 -11.66 18.33 -3.35
N LEU A 179 -12.07 18.73 -2.15
CA LEU A 179 -11.12 18.96 -1.05
C LEU A 179 -10.50 17.65 -0.53
N LEU A 180 -11.26 16.56 -0.51
CA LEU A 180 -10.73 15.23 -0.19
C LEU A 180 -9.71 14.80 -1.23
N GLU A 181 -10.03 14.96 -2.53
CA GLU A 181 -9.13 14.64 -3.63
C GLU A 181 -7.83 15.44 -3.56
N ASP A 182 -7.91 16.74 -3.30
CA ASP A 182 -6.74 17.62 -3.16
C ASP A 182 -5.81 17.14 -2.02
N ASP A 183 -6.37 16.80 -0.86
CA ASP A 183 -5.58 16.31 0.28
C ASP A 183 -5.00 14.91 0.03
N ILE A 184 -5.72 14.01 -0.65
CA ILE A 184 -5.18 12.71 -1.09
C ILE A 184 -3.98 12.92 -2.03
N VAL A 185 -4.12 13.79 -3.03
CA VAL A 185 -3.02 14.11 -3.96
C VAL A 185 -1.81 14.67 -3.19
N ALA A 186 -2.03 15.61 -2.27
CA ALA A 186 -0.96 16.19 -1.46
C ALA A 186 -0.25 15.12 -0.60
N ALA A 187 -1.00 14.22 0.04
CA ALA A 187 -0.48 13.13 0.84
C ALA A 187 0.38 12.14 0.02
N TYR A 188 -0.10 11.77 -1.18
CA TYR A 188 0.67 10.92 -2.09
C TYR A 188 1.95 11.60 -2.59
N LEU A 189 1.90 12.87 -2.93
CA LEU A 189 3.09 13.62 -3.35
C LEU A 189 4.13 13.67 -2.23
N ALA A 190 3.71 13.94 -0.99
CA ALA A 190 4.59 13.93 0.16
C ALA A 190 5.24 12.54 0.39
N PHE A 191 4.45 11.46 0.28
CA PHE A 191 4.97 10.09 0.38
C PHE A 191 5.95 9.76 -0.76
N ILE A 192 5.60 10.11 -2.01
CA ILE A 192 6.48 9.86 -3.17
C ILE A 192 7.81 10.59 -3.00
N GLU A 193 7.82 11.82 -2.49
CA GLU A 193 9.04 12.55 -2.17
C GLU A 193 9.90 11.81 -1.14
N GLN A 194 9.30 11.29 -0.07
CA GLN A 194 10.01 10.52 0.96
C GLN A 194 10.63 9.24 0.39
N VAL A 195 9.87 8.43 -0.31
CA VAL A 195 10.37 7.16 -0.84
C VAL A 195 11.35 7.37 -1.99
N HIS A 196 11.19 8.43 -2.79
CA HIS A 196 12.16 8.83 -3.80
C HIS A 196 13.49 9.29 -3.15
N ALA A 197 13.42 10.07 -2.07
CA ALA A 197 14.60 10.48 -1.29
C ALA A 197 15.32 9.30 -0.64
N ALA A 198 14.57 8.25 -0.25
CA ALA A 198 15.12 6.98 0.24
C ALA A 198 15.79 6.14 -0.87
N GLY A 199 15.65 6.53 -2.13
CA GLY A 199 16.28 5.86 -3.27
C GLY A 199 15.34 5.01 -4.12
N CYS A 200 14.05 4.95 -3.84
CA CYS A 200 13.08 4.21 -4.65
C CYS A 200 13.02 4.76 -6.08
N ARG A 201 13.06 3.84 -7.05
CA ARG A 201 12.94 4.15 -8.49
C ARG A 201 11.88 3.27 -9.17
N ASN A 202 11.35 2.29 -8.45
CA ASN A 202 10.32 1.39 -8.92
C ASN A 202 9.18 1.39 -7.90
N LEU A 203 8.20 2.26 -8.11
CA LEU A 203 6.98 2.37 -7.32
C LEU A 203 5.81 1.90 -8.18
N GLN A 204 5.09 0.90 -7.70
CA GLN A 204 3.91 0.36 -8.36
C GLN A 204 2.65 0.85 -7.65
N PHE A 205 1.70 1.35 -8.43
CA PHE A 205 0.36 1.70 -7.95
C PHE A 205 -0.60 0.58 -8.30
N ASP A 206 -1.20 -0.03 -7.29
CA ASP A 206 -2.18 -1.10 -7.44
C ASP A 206 -3.59 -0.52 -7.40
N ASP A 207 -4.35 -0.71 -8.47
CA ASP A 207 -5.69 -0.16 -8.62
C ASP A 207 -6.69 -1.26 -9.00
N CYS A 208 -7.62 -1.54 -8.09
CA CYS A 208 -8.74 -2.43 -8.34
C CYS A 208 -10.10 -1.70 -8.43
N SER A 209 -10.12 -0.37 -8.30
CA SER A 209 -11.35 0.45 -8.37
C SER A 209 -12.07 0.33 -9.71
N TRP A 210 -11.35 -0.02 -10.80
CA TRP A 210 -11.90 -0.33 -12.10
C TRP A 210 -12.96 -1.45 -12.06
N GLY A 211 -12.91 -2.34 -11.05
CA GLY A 211 -13.93 -3.35 -10.80
C GLY A 211 -15.32 -2.75 -10.62
N CYS A 212 -15.39 -1.58 -9.97
CA CYS A 212 -16.67 -0.87 -9.77
C CYS A 212 -17.27 -0.36 -11.06
N LEU A 213 -16.46 -0.08 -12.10
CA LEU A 213 -16.94 0.41 -13.38
C LEU A 213 -17.58 -0.69 -14.27
N VAL A 214 -17.27 -1.96 -13.99
CA VAL A 214 -17.74 -3.09 -14.78
C VAL A 214 -18.76 -3.97 -14.04
N ASP A 215 -18.93 -3.79 -12.73
CA ASP A 215 -19.90 -4.52 -11.93
C ASP A 215 -21.26 -3.78 -11.91
N PRO A 216 -22.33 -4.34 -12.49
CA PRO A 216 -23.66 -3.70 -12.45
C PRO A 216 -24.19 -3.45 -11.03
N LYS A 217 -23.70 -4.18 -10.02
CA LYS A 217 -24.10 -4.00 -8.63
C LYS A 217 -23.47 -2.75 -8.01
N ALA A 218 -22.36 -2.27 -8.56
CA ALA A 218 -21.67 -1.09 -8.05
C ALA A 218 -22.55 0.16 -8.15
N GLU A 219 -23.31 0.33 -9.23
CA GLU A 219 -24.28 1.43 -9.38
C GLU A 219 -25.30 1.47 -8.23
N LEU A 220 -25.82 0.30 -7.87
CA LEU A 220 -26.76 0.18 -6.76
C LEU A 220 -26.07 0.45 -5.42
N PHE A 221 -24.86 -0.05 -5.23
CA PHE A 221 -24.11 0.08 -4.01
C PHE A 221 -23.70 1.54 -3.73
N PHE A 222 -23.16 2.23 -4.73
CA PHE A 222 -22.74 3.63 -4.62
C PHE A 222 -23.89 4.65 -4.83
N GLY A 223 -25.06 4.19 -5.29
CA GLY A 223 -26.22 5.06 -5.54
C GLY A 223 -26.03 6.04 -6.69
N THR A 224 -25.17 5.71 -7.64
CA THR A 224 -24.87 6.53 -8.83
C THR A 224 -24.70 5.62 -10.05
N ASP A 225 -24.81 6.19 -11.27
CA ASP A 225 -24.58 5.46 -12.51
C ASP A 225 -23.07 5.29 -12.82
N GLN A 226 -22.73 4.50 -13.84
CA GLN A 226 -21.35 4.30 -14.26
C GLN A 226 -20.62 5.61 -14.61
N ALA A 227 -21.33 6.58 -15.16
CA ALA A 227 -20.77 7.90 -15.48
C ALA A 227 -20.43 8.68 -14.19
N GLY A 228 -21.21 8.50 -13.13
CA GLY A 228 -20.92 9.04 -11.80
C GLY A 228 -19.73 8.34 -11.13
N LEU A 229 -19.64 7.00 -11.27
CA LEU A 229 -18.50 6.22 -10.75
C LEU A 229 -17.16 6.53 -11.45
N ALA A 230 -17.21 6.94 -12.72
CA ALA A 230 -16.04 7.24 -13.54
C ALA A 230 -15.52 8.68 -13.39
N ARG A 231 -16.15 9.51 -12.58
CA ARG A 231 -15.75 10.91 -12.30
C ARG A 231 -14.86 11.03 -11.11
#